data_1e8a3fcb57e5b4cf37a3ab42fd445327
#
_entry.id   1e8a3fcb57e5b4cf37a3ab42fd445327
#
_cell.length_a   1.000
_cell.length_b   1.000
_cell.length_c   1.000
_cell.angle_alpha   90.00
_cell.angle_beta   90.00
_cell.angle_gamma   90.00
#
_symmetry.space_group_name_H-M   'P 1'
#
loop_
_entity.id
_entity.type
_entity.pdbx_description
1 polymer ?
#
loop_
_entity_poly.entity_id
_entity_poly.type
_entity_poly.pdbx_seq_one_letter_code
_entity_poly.pdbx_strand_id
1 'polypeptide(L)'
;MKNTVNRYIVLIIILPFFWGCNQNKNTSTATSVAENSNKVNLSEEQTKISGIKTGKFEEKEISETLKVNGIIDVPPQNLVSISVPLGGYLSSTKLLPGMHVSKGEIIAEMEDQQYIQLQQEYLTSKAKLEYLQSEFNRQETLLKSNASSSKVFEMATSEYKSQKILVRSLSEKLKLIGVNPEKLNENNISKTINIFSPIDGYVSKVNVNIGKYVNPTDVLFELINPSDIHLALTIFENDINKLSIGQQLLAYNNQKSSKKYKCEIILIGKDFGSDKSINVHCHFEEYDKTLLPGMFMNAEIELKSKKSNALPTKSIVSFEGKNYIFVLEQDKTYAMEEVILGNTENGFTEISPINQGINNSSYIVTDGAYNLLMKMKNNEEE
;
A
#
# COMPACT_ATOMS: atom_id res chain seq x y z
N MET A 1 -9.17 -3.27 52.40
CA MET A 1 -8.75 -2.08 53.17
C MET A 1 -8.96 -0.92 52.22
N LYS A 2 -10.08 -0.25 52.41
CA LYS A 2 -10.35 0.98 53.12
C LYS A 2 -9.65 2.19 52.50
N ASN A 3 -10.54 3.03 51.90
CA ASN A 3 -10.78 4.47 52.17
C ASN A 3 -9.86 5.44 51.42
N THR A 4 -10.28 6.59 50.93
CA THR A 4 -11.40 7.50 51.24
C THR A 4 -11.56 8.54 50.12
N VAL A 5 -12.76 8.79 49.78
CA VAL A 5 -13.49 10.01 49.40
C VAL A 5 -12.84 11.31 49.91
N ASN A 6 -12.76 12.34 49.05
CA ASN A 6 -12.99 13.71 49.51
C ASN A 6 -13.69 14.57 48.43
N ARG A 7 -14.90 14.96 48.80
CA ARG A 7 -15.82 15.94 48.23
C ARG A 7 -15.44 17.32 48.74
N TYR A 8 -15.33 18.34 47.91
CA TYR A 8 -15.54 19.72 48.31
C TYR A 8 -16.57 20.40 47.40
N ILE A 9 -17.67 20.73 48.08
CA ILE A 9 -18.76 21.64 47.71
C ILE A 9 -18.35 23.02 48.22
N VAL A 10 -18.46 24.06 47.40
CA VAL A 10 -18.58 25.47 47.78
C VAL A 10 -19.45 26.13 46.71
N LEU A 11 -20.64 26.30 46.94
CA LEU A 11 -21.53 27.26 47.53
C LEU A 11 -21.49 28.64 46.86
N ILE A 12 -22.62 28.92 46.31
CA ILE A 12 -23.25 30.10 45.70
C ILE A 12 -23.15 31.37 46.59
N ILE A 13 -22.87 32.52 45.95
CA ILE A 13 -23.42 33.80 46.44
C ILE A 13 -23.89 34.61 45.22
N ILE A 14 -25.21 34.79 45.16
CA ILE A 14 -25.96 35.70 44.31
C ILE A 14 -26.15 37.01 45.10
N LEU A 15 -25.91 38.14 44.46
CA LEU A 15 -26.52 39.40 44.91
C LEU A 15 -26.78 40.30 43.70
N PRO A 16 -28.03 40.76 43.55
CA PRO A 16 -28.38 41.68 42.48
C PRO A 16 -28.37 43.13 43.02
N PHE A 17 -28.03 44.08 42.14
CA PHE A 17 -28.42 45.46 42.41
C PHE A 17 -28.97 46.12 41.15
N PHE A 18 -30.09 46.72 41.35
CA PHE A 18 -30.99 47.35 40.44
C PHE A 18 -30.66 48.86 40.28
N TRP A 19 -31.13 49.39 39.16
CA TRP A 19 -31.60 50.74 38.86
C TRP A 19 -30.62 51.80 38.38
N GLY A 20 -31.07 52.36 37.32
CA GLY A 20 -30.87 53.73 36.95
C GLY A 20 -31.31 54.06 35.53
N CYS A 21 -32.52 54.49 35.36
CA CYS A 21 -33.15 55.01 34.13
C CYS A 21 -32.52 56.31 33.61
N ASN A 22 -32.60 56.43 32.29
CA ASN A 22 -33.15 57.60 31.54
C ASN A 22 -32.17 58.59 30.91
N GLN A 23 -32.23 58.75 29.67
CA GLN A 23 -32.82 59.79 28.79
C GLN A 23 -32.13 59.92 27.43
N ASN A 24 -33.02 59.96 26.47
CA ASN A 24 -32.87 60.43 25.11
C ASN A 24 -31.83 61.53 24.85
N LYS A 25 -31.07 61.37 23.74
CA LYS A 25 -31.12 62.40 22.67
C LYS A 25 -30.56 61.84 21.36
N ASN A 26 -31.34 62.09 20.37
CA ASN A 26 -31.05 61.98 18.93
C ASN A 26 -29.67 62.47 18.55
N THR A 27 -29.01 61.77 17.69
CA THR A 27 -28.45 62.37 16.46
C THR A 27 -28.00 61.27 15.52
N SER A 28 -28.73 61.13 14.48
CA SER A 28 -28.38 60.98 13.05
C SER A 28 -27.00 60.38 12.67
N THR A 29 -27.11 59.37 11.84
CA THR A 29 -26.29 59.19 10.63
C THR A 29 -24.82 58.85 10.81
N ALA A 30 -24.54 57.54 10.86
CA ALA A 30 -23.31 57.00 10.30
C ALA A 30 -23.57 55.58 9.77
N THR A 31 -24.41 55.48 8.79
CA THR A 31 -24.49 54.31 7.90
C THR A 31 -23.79 54.74 6.62
N SER A 32 -22.78 54.00 6.20
CA SER A 32 -22.05 54.09 4.95
C SER A 32 -20.58 54.55 5.05
N VAL A 33 -19.70 53.71 5.61
CA VAL A 33 -18.26 53.77 5.25
C VAL A 33 -17.63 52.34 5.31
N ALA A 34 -18.38 51.30 5.10
CA ALA A 34 -17.81 49.94 5.06
C ALA A 34 -17.89 49.25 3.67
N GLU A 35 -18.32 49.96 2.63
CA GLU A 35 -18.52 49.37 1.29
C GLU A 35 -17.44 49.73 0.24
N ASN A 36 -16.47 50.58 0.53
CA ASN A 36 -15.55 51.10 -0.50
C ASN A 36 -14.10 50.56 -0.44
N SER A 37 -13.74 49.70 0.53
CA SER A 37 -12.37 49.25 0.65
C SER A 37 -11.93 48.24 -0.44
N ASN A 38 -12.87 47.59 -1.12
CA ASN A 38 -12.58 46.56 -2.13
C ASN A 38 -12.71 47.00 -3.57
N LYS A 39 -12.84 48.30 -3.85
CA LYS A 39 -13.04 48.82 -5.21
C LYS A 39 -12.01 49.89 -5.58
N VAL A 40 -11.54 49.82 -6.83
CA VAL A 40 -10.59 50.78 -7.40
C VAL A 40 -11.17 51.38 -8.65
N ASN A 41 -11.22 52.72 -8.72
CA ASN A 41 -11.60 53.48 -9.92
C ASN A 41 -10.34 53.93 -10.65
N LEU A 42 -10.33 53.78 -11.97
CA LEU A 42 -9.25 54.20 -12.83
C LEU A 42 -9.75 55.16 -13.94
N SER A 43 -8.97 56.21 -14.23
CA SER A 43 -9.17 56.98 -15.44
C SER A 43 -8.74 56.20 -16.70
N GLU A 44 -9.16 56.68 -17.89
CA GLU A 44 -8.74 56.04 -19.15
C GLU A 44 -7.23 56.01 -19.37
N GLU A 45 -6.57 57.11 -18.99
CA GLU A 45 -5.11 57.20 -19.08
C GLU A 45 -4.44 56.28 -18.12
N GLN A 46 -4.91 56.16 -16.89
CA GLN A 46 -4.40 55.24 -15.88
C GLN A 46 -4.57 53.78 -16.27
N THR A 47 -5.71 53.42 -16.88
CA THR A 47 -5.97 52.04 -17.35
C THR A 47 -4.98 51.64 -18.46
N LYS A 48 -4.69 52.56 -19.39
CA LYS A 48 -3.70 52.32 -20.46
C LYS A 48 -2.27 52.21 -19.93
N ILE A 49 -1.89 53.09 -19.01
CA ILE A 49 -0.53 53.10 -18.43
C ILE A 49 -0.30 51.86 -17.54
N SER A 50 -1.30 51.42 -16.79
CA SER A 50 -1.24 50.25 -15.92
C SER A 50 -1.24 48.92 -16.66
N GLY A 51 -1.42 48.91 -18.00
CA GLY A 51 -1.39 47.68 -18.81
C GLY A 51 -2.53 46.72 -18.51
N ILE A 52 -3.66 47.23 -17.98
CA ILE A 52 -4.80 46.41 -17.61
C ILE A 52 -5.50 45.88 -18.84
N LYS A 53 -5.64 44.55 -18.89
CA LYS A 53 -6.48 43.87 -19.90
C LYS A 53 -7.60 43.14 -19.20
N THR A 54 -8.77 43.17 -19.80
CA THR A 54 -9.94 42.45 -19.32
C THR A 54 -10.32 41.33 -20.28
N GLY A 55 -10.83 40.23 -19.76
CA GLY A 55 -11.34 39.10 -20.51
C GLY A 55 -12.47 38.42 -19.75
N LYS A 56 -12.90 37.29 -20.22
CA LYS A 56 -13.90 36.46 -19.55
C LYS A 56 -13.24 35.15 -19.06
N PHE A 57 -13.96 34.40 -18.26
CA PHE A 57 -13.55 33.02 -17.96
C PHE A 57 -13.44 32.23 -19.27
N GLU A 58 -12.42 31.44 -19.36
CA GLU A 58 -12.25 30.45 -20.42
C GLU A 58 -12.57 29.06 -19.85
N GLU A 59 -13.46 28.33 -20.51
CA GLU A 59 -13.61 26.89 -20.20
C GLU A 59 -12.40 26.16 -20.74
N LYS A 60 -11.60 25.61 -19.83
CA LYS A 60 -10.42 24.80 -20.14
C LYS A 60 -10.62 23.39 -19.60
N GLU A 61 -10.13 22.42 -20.33
CA GLU A 61 -9.91 21.09 -19.79
C GLU A 61 -8.63 21.13 -18.96
N ILE A 62 -8.79 21.10 -17.64
CA ILE A 62 -7.68 21.09 -16.68
C ILE A 62 -7.60 19.70 -16.08
N SER A 63 -6.45 19.08 -16.24
CA SER A 63 -6.16 17.76 -15.67
C SER A 63 -5.85 17.92 -14.19
N GLU A 64 -6.52 17.14 -13.38
CA GLU A 64 -6.14 16.98 -11.96
C GLU A 64 -5.08 15.89 -11.88
N THR A 65 -3.96 16.19 -11.22
CA THR A 65 -2.93 15.19 -10.93
C THR A 65 -3.02 14.80 -9.46
N LEU A 66 -3.33 13.55 -9.20
CA LEU A 66 -3.31 12.99 -7.85
C LEU A 66 -1.89 12.51 -7.53
N LYS A 67 -1.29 13.10 -6.49
CA LYS A 67 0.03 12.69 -5.98
C LYS A 67 -0.15 11.77 -4.79
N VAL A 68 0.40 10.57 -4.90
CA VAL A 68 0.31 9.52 -3.89
C VAL A 68 1.66 8.87 -3.68
N ASN A 69 1.79 8.11 -2.62
CA ASN A 69 2.97 7.34 -2.32
C ASN A 69 2.65 5.85 -2.16
N GLY A 70 3.69 5.05 -2.21
CA GLY A 70 3.58 3.62 -2.03
C GLY A 70 4.94 2.98 -1.86
N ILE A 71 4.94 1.67 -1.93
CA ILE A 71 6.14 0.83 -1.83
C ILE A 71 6.17 -0.17 -2.99
N ILE A 72 7.37 -0.55 -3.38
CA ILE A 72 7.53 -1.70 -4.27
C ILE A 72 7.27 -2.96 -3.45
N ASP A 73 6.37 -3.79 -3.92
CA ASP A 73 5.97 -5.03 -3.29
C ASP A 73 6.15 -6.20 -4.26
N VAL A 74 6.10 -7.40 -3.73
CA VAL A 74 6.21 -8.65 -4.48
C VAL A 74 4.98 -9.49 -4.20
N PRO A 75 4.33 -10.03 -5.24
CA PRO A 75 3.21 -10.93 -5.05
C PRO A 75 3.56 -12.10 -4.11
N PRO A 76 2.62 -12.56 -3.27
CA PRO A 76 2.87 -13.63 -2.30
C PRO A 76 3.45 -14.93 -2.90
N GLN A 77 3.17 -15.23 -4.17
CA GLN A 77 3.74 -16.39 -4.87
C GLN A 77 5.25 -16.27 -5.13
N ASN A 78 5.80 -15.08 -5.06
CA ASN A 78 7.21 -14.77 -5.29
C ASN A 78 7.98 -14.51 -3.97
N LEU A 79 7.29 -14.62 -2.83
CA LEU A 79 7.88 -14.57 -1.48
C LEU A 79 7.71 -15.93 -0.82
N VAL A 80 8.82 -16.62 -0.54
CA VAL A 80 8.80 -17.99 -0.02
C VAL A 80 9.47 -18.05 1.34
N SER A 81 8.72 -18.50 2.34
CA SER A 81 9.24 -18.80 3.66
C SER A 81 9.67 -20.26 3.72
N ILE A 82 10.92 -20.50 4.07
CA ILE A 82 11.49 -21.83 4.22
C ILE A 82 11.38 -22.25 5.68
N SER A 83 10.63 -23.32 5.93
CA SER A 83 10.54 -24.03 7.20
C SER A 83 10.84 -25.52 6.98
N VAL A 84 10.96 -26.29 8.06
CA VAL A 84 11.24 -27.71 8.01
C VAL A 84 10.04 -28.51 8.53
N PRO A 85 9.68 -29.64 7.89
CA PRO A 85 8.54 -30.45 8.32
C PRO A 85 8.78 -31.19 9.66
N LEU A 86 10.02 -31.47 9.99
CA LEU A 86 10.48 -32.05 11.27
C LEU A 86 11.54 -31.12 11.86
N GLY A 87 11.48 -30.87 13.17
CA GLY A 87 12.49 -30.10 13.88
C GLY A 87 13.88 -30.70 13.77
N GLY A 88 14.88 -29.96 14.24
CA GLY A 88 16.27 -30.37 14.26
C GLY A 88 17.22 -29.18 14.47
N TYR A 89 18.52 -29.50 14.57
CA TYR A 89 19.56 -28.50 14.67
C TYR A 89 20.06 -28.10 13.29
N LEU A 90 20.22 -26.80 13.06
CA LEU A 90 20.89 -26.32 11.85
C LEU A 90 22.38 -26.66 11.93
N SER A 91 22.83 -27.63 11.13
CA SER A 91 24.22 -28.08 11.08
C SER A 91 25.09 -27.15 10.27
N SER A 92 24.61 -26.72 9.10
CA SER A 92 25.33 -25.80 8.24
C SER A 92 24.40 -24.96 7.36
N THR A 93 24.83 -23.74 7.05
CA THR A 93 24.31 -22.89 5.99
C THR A 93 25.37 -21.89 5.54
N LYS A 94 25.34 -21.54 4.26
CA LYS A 94 26.20 -20.49 3.68
C LYS A 94 25.41 -19.23 3.33
N LEU A 95 24.10 -19.23 3.59
CA LEU A 95 23.24 -18.14 3.16
C LEU A 95 23.49 -16.87 3.96
N LEU A 96 23.57 -15.76 3.21
CA LEU A 96 23.54 -14.40 3.72
C LEU A 96 22.45 -13.60 2.99
N PRO A 97 21.81 -12.64 3.65
CA PRO A 97 20.87 -11.74 2.97
C PRO A 97 21.51 -11.10 1.73
N GLY A 98 20.79 -11.09 0.63
CA GLY A 98 21.26 -10.60 -0.67
C GLY A 98 21.91 -11.63 -1.58
N MET A 99 22.23 -12.85 -1.08
CA MET A 99 22.77 -13.92 -1.95
C MET A 99 21.70 -14.45 -2.88
N HIS A 100 22.12 -14.74 -4.11
CA HIS A 100 21.30 -15.46 -5.09
C HIS A 100 21.31 -16.96 -4.79
N VAL A 101 20.17 -17.59 -4.98
CA VAL A 101 20.00 -19.05 -4.87
C VAL A 101 19.23 -19.57 -6.07
N SER A 102 19.62 -20.74 -6.58
CA SER A 102 18.96 -21.39 -7.70
C SER A 102 17.95 -22.44 -7.18
N LYS A 103 16.87 -22.64 -7.93
CA LYS A 103 15.89 -23.69 -7.61
C LYS A 103 16.56 -25.07 -7.55
N GLY A 104 16.37 -25.79 -6.43
CA GLY A 104 16.98 -27.11 -6.18
C GLY A 104 18.39 -27.05 -5.61
N GLU A 105 18.95 -25.86 -5.36
CA GLU A 105 20.23 -25.69 -4.67
C GLU A 105 20.09 -26.04 -3.19
N ILE A 106 21.12 -26.71 -2.61
CA ILE A 106 21.18 -26.99 -1.19
C ILE A 106 21.53 -25.70 -0.45
N ILE A 107 20.60 -25.22 0.37
CA ILE A 107 20.71 -23.95 1.10
C ILE A 107 21.07 -24.14 2.58
N ALA A 108 20.80 -25.32 3.14
CA ALA A 108 21.13 -25.65 4.51
C ALA A 108 21.16 -27.16 4.71
N GLU A 109 21.84 -27.57 5.78
CA GLU A 109 21.81 -28.94 6.31
C GLU A 109 21.28 -28.91 7.74
N MET A 110 20.35 -29.82 8.00
CA MET A 110 19.78 -30.07 9.34
C MET A 110 20.19 -31.39 9.87
N GLU A 111 20.40 -31.52 11.21
CA GLU A 111 20.68 -32.79 11.85
C GLU A 111 19.75 -33.02 13.04
N ASP A 112 19.27 -34.25 13.15
CA ASP A 112 18.52 -34.71 14.31
C ASP A 112 18.51 -36.27 14.37
N GLN A 113 18.39 -36.81 15.60
CA GLN A 113 18.22 -38.23 15.81
C GLN A 113 16.92 -38.80 15.21
N GLN A 114 15.87 -37.96 15.13
CA GLN A 114 14.58 -38.35 14.55
C GLN A 114 14.71 -38.76 13.07
N TYR A 115 15.67 -38.16 12.34
CA TYR A 115 15.91 -38.53 10.94
C TYR A 115 16.45 -39.93 10.80
N ILE A 116 17.36 -40.37 11.70
CA ILE A 116 17.86 -41.76 11.77
C ILE A 116 16.69 -42.69 12.08
N GLN A 117 15.90 -42.35 13.09
CA GLN A 117 14.79 -43.19 13.55
C GLN A 117 13.74 -43.40 12.46
N LEU A 118 13.35 -42.37 11.72
CA LEU A 118 12.38 -42.46 10.63
C LEU A 118 12.89 -43.35 9.48
N GLN A 119 14.18 -43.25 9.12
CA GLN A 119 14.80 -44.06 8.10
C GLN A 119 14.89 -45.53 8.54
N GLN A 120 15.28 -45.80 9.78
CA GLN A 120 15.30 -47.14 10.36
C GLN A 120 13.90 -47.79 10.36
N GLU A 121 12.89 -47.03 10.81
CA GLU A 121 11.50 -47.51 10.87
C GLU A 121 10.97 -47.87 9.46
N TYR A 122 11.28 -47.06 8.44
CA TYR A 122 10.93 -47.37 7.06
C TYR A 122 11.60 -48.67 6.56
N LEU A 123 12.92 -48.83 6.75
CA LEU A 123 13.66 -50.01 6.25
C LEU A 123 13.21 -51.27 6.95
N THR A 124 13.00 -51.24 8.26
CA THR A 124 12.51 -52.43 9.01
C THR A 124 11.09 -52.79 8.61
N SER A 125 10.23 -51.78 8.41
CA SER A 125 8.87 -52.00 7.95
C SER A 125 8.81 -52.52 6.52
N LYS A 126 9.73 -52.10 5.64
CA LYS A 126 9.86 -52.59 4.26
C LYS A 126 10.27 -54.08 4.25
N ALA A 127 11.30 -54.47 5.04
CA ALA A 127 11.70 -55.86 5.18
C ALA A 127 10.57 -56.74 5.70
N LYS A 128 9.81 -56.28 6.71
CA LYS A 128 8.63 -56.97 7.20
C LYS A 128 7.54 -57.11 6.13
N LEU A 129 7.35 -56.10 5.27
CA LEU A 129 6.37 -56.17 4.18
C LEU A 129 6.71 -57.26 3.17
N GLU A 130 7.99 -57.41 2.82
CA GLU A 130 8.46 -58.48 1.92
C GLU A 130 8.18 -59.88 2.48
N TYR A 131 8.42 -60.09 3.80
CA TYR A 131 8.05 -61.31 4.47
C TYR A 131 6.53 -61.56 4.43
N LEU A 132 5.73 -60.59 4.81
CA LEU A 132 4.26 -60.71 4.84
C LEU A 132 3.65 -60.91 3.43
N GLN A 133 4.28 -60.33 2.41
CA GLN A 133 3.86 -60.58 1.02
C GLN A 133 4.11 -62.06 0.64
N SER A 134 5.25 -62.59 1.01
CA SER A 134 5.57 -64.02 0.77
C SER A 134 4.61 -64.95 1.52
N GLU A 135 4.25 -64.58 2.77
CA GLU A 135 3.26 -65.31 3.58
C GLU A 135 1.86 -65.25 2.97
N PHE A 136 1.42 -64.08 2.54
CA PHE A 136 0.14 -63.88 1.84
C PHE A 136 0.07 -64.78 0.60
N ASN A 137 1.09 -64.77 -0.27
CA ASN A 137 1.13 -65.57 -1.49
C ASN A 137 1.10 -67.07 -1.17
N ARG A 138 1.80 -67.51 -0.09
CA ARG A 138 1.81 -68.89 0.37
C ARG A 138 0.42 -69.32 0.85
N GLN A 139 -0.28 -68.50 1.68
CA GLN A 139 -1.59 -68.81 2.18
C GLN A 139 -2.64 -68.80 1.09
N GLU A 140 -2.51 -67.95 0.09
CA GLU A 140 -3.38 -67.92 -1.09
C GLU A 140 -3.26 -69.25 -1.87
N THR A 141 -2.05 -69.74 -2.07
CA THR A 141 -1.81 -71.01 -2.76
C THR A 141 -2.37 -72.21 -1.97
N LEU A 142 -2.14 -72.22 -0.63
CA LEU A 142 -2.68 -73.27 0.25
C LEU A 142 -4.21 -73.27 0.32
N LEU A 143 -4.83 -72.10 0.32
CA LEU A 143 -6.31 -72.00 0.27
C LEU A 143 -6.86 -72.56 -1.04
N LYS A 144 -6.26 -72.24 -2.18
CA LYS A 144 -6.63 -72.76 -3.50
C LYS A 144 -6.53 -74.27 -3.61
N SER A 145 -5.61 -74.88 -2.85
CA SER A 145 -5.44 -76.33 -2.76
C SER A 145 -6.23 -76.99 -1.61
N ASN A 146 -7.13 -76.25 -0.93
CA ASN A 146 -7.87 -76.68 0.26
C ASN A 146 -6.98 -77.14 1.44
N ALA A 147 -5.71 -76.68 1.51
CA ALA A 147 -4.77 -77.02 2.56
C ALA A 147 -4.67 -75.98 3.66
N SER A 148 -5.42 -74.88 3.60
CA SER A 148 -5.52 -73.83 4.62
C SER A 148 -6.97 -73.37 4.79
N SER A 149 -7.32 -72.80 5.97
CA SER A 149 -8.63 -72.23 6.23
C SER A 149 -8.75 -70.80 5.74
N SER A 150 -9.98 -70.39 5.35
CA SER A 150 -10.27 -68.98 4.98
C SER A 150 -9.84 -67.98 6.06
N LYS A 151 -9.97 -68.37 7.34
CA LYS A 151 -9.59 -67.51 8.48
C LYS A 151 -8.08 -67.22 8.46
N VAL A 152 -7.24 -68.20 8.18
CA VAL A 152 -5.75 -68.00 8.14
C VAL A 152 -5.37 -67.10 6.95
N PHE A 153 -6.01 -67.32 5.79
CA PHE A 153 -5.81 -66.46 4.63
C PHE A 153 -6.24 -65.02 4.87
N GLU A 154 -7.42 -64.81 5.51
CA GLU A 154 -7.93 -63.49 5.87
C GLU A 154 -6.99 -62.77 6.84
N MET A 155 -6.41 -63.48 7.83
CA MET A 155 -5.39 -62.92 8.74
C MET A 155 -4.15 -62.49 7.98
N ALA A 156 -3.56 -63.36 7.14
CA ALA A 156 -2.41 -63.02 6.32
C ALA A 156 -2.66 -61.85 5.40
N THR A 157 -3.87 -61.79 4.83
CA THR A 157 -4.31 -60.68 3.97
C THR A 157 -4.39 -59.36 4.75
N SER A 158 -4.95 -59.39 5.96
CA SER A 158 -5.07 -58.22 6.82
C SER A 158 -3.70 -57.68 7.25
N GLU A 159 -2.79 -58.59 7.69
CA GLU A 159 -1.43 -58.20 8.09
C GLU A 159 -0.63 -57.61 6.94
N TYR A 160 -0.66 -58.25 5.76
CA TYR A 160 0.00 -57.73 4.57
C TYR A 160 -0.53 -56.34 4.17
N LYS A 161 -1.85 -56.16 4.15
CA LYS A 161 -2.47 -54.87 3.81
C LYS A 161 -2.07 -53.80 4.82
N SER A 162 -2.13 -54.06 6.11
CA SER A 162 -1.77 -53.14 7.18
C SER A 162 -0.29 -52.71 7.08
N GLN A 163 0.61 -53.65 6.84
CA GLN A 163 2.04 -53.37 6.70
C GLN A 163 2.32 -52.55 5.42
N LYS A 164 1.61 -52.82 4.33
CA LYS A 164 1.71 -52.08 3.08
C LYS A 164 1.32 -50.58 3.27
N ILE A 165 0.26 -50.35 4.05
CA ILE A 165 -0.17 -49.00 4.39
C ILE A 165 0.90 -48.29 5.24
N LEU A 166 1.49 -49.00 6.24
CA LEU A 166 2.53 -48.46 7.09
C LEU A 166 3.76 -48.04 6.27
N VAL A 167 4.26 -48.91 5.39
CA VAL A 167 5.40 -48.63 4.52
C VAL A 167 5.12 -47.43 3.62
N ARG A 168 3.90 -47.32 3.07
CA ARG A 168 3.49 -46.19 2.23
C ARG A 168 3.50 -44.90 3.04
N SER A 169 2.96 -44.89 4.24
CA SER A 169 2.94 -43.73 5.13
C SER A 169 4.36 -43.26 5.50
N LEU A 170 5.25 -44.20 5.86
CA LEU A 170 6.65 -43.88 6.15
C LEU A 170 7.40 -43.34 4.92
N SER A 171 7.12 -43.90 3.74
CA SER A 171 7.66 -43.41 2.48
C SER A 171 7.28 -41.92 2.24
N GLU A 172 6.03 -41.55 2.47
CA GLU A 172 5.60 -40.13 2.30
C GLU A 172 6.24 -39.22 3.37
N LYS A 173 6.40 -39.70 4.61
CA LYS A 173 7.13 -38.94 5.65
C LYS A 173 8.59 -38.68 5.27
N LEU A 174 9.28 -39.68 4.69
CA LEU A 174 10.66 -39.52 4.20
C LEU A 174 10.74 -38.48 3.06
N LYS A 175 9.80 -38.55 2.12
CA LYS A 175 9.74 -37.56 1.03
C LYS A 175 9.54 -36.12 1.53
N LEU A 176 8.72 -35.93 2.57
CA LEU A 176 8.51 -34.61 3.17
C LEU A 176 9.80 -33.99 3.70
N ILE A 177 10.74 -34.80 4.18
CA ILE A 177 12.04 -34.31 4.65
C ILE A 177 13.15 -34.38 3.57
N GLY A 178 12.78 -34.58 2.31
CA GLY A 178 13.72 -34.60 1.20
C GLY A 178 14.50 -35.88 1.01
N VAL A 179 14.21 -36.95 1.81
CA VAL A 179 14.87 -38.26 1.66
C VAL A 179 14.12 -39.10 0.64
N ASN A 180 14.85 -39.64 -0.36
CA ASN A 180 14.28 -40.53 -1.36
C ASN A 180 14.17 -41.95 -0.82
N PRO A 181 12.94 -42.49 -0.57
CA PRO A 181 12.78 -43.84 0.00
C PRO A 181 13.27 -44.98 -0.90
N GLU A 182 13.28 -44.77 -2.23
CA GLU A 182 13.67 -45.79 -3.20
C GLU A 182 15.19 -46.00 -3.21
N LYS A 183 15.95 -44.94 -2.88
CA LYS A 183 17.42 -44.98 -2.82
C LYS A 183 17.93 -45.30 -1.40
N LEU A 184 17.03 -45.30 -0.41
CA LEU A 184 17.40 -45.56 0.99
C LEU A 184 17.66 -47.05 1.22
N ASN A 185 18.80 -47.35 1.86
CA ASN A 185 19.23 -48.67 2.26
C ASN A 185 20.03 -48.61 3.60
N GLU A 186 20.42 -49.75 4.15
CA GLU A 186 21.11 -49.85 5.43
C GLU A 186 22.48 -49.13 5.49
N ASN A 187 23.10 -48.87 4.33
CA ASN A 187 24.44 -48.24 4.25
C ASN A 187 24.41 -46.74 4.15
N ASN A 188 23.24 -46.14 3.89
CA ASN A 188 23.11 -44.68 3.66
C ASN A 188 22.15 -43.97 4.61
N ILE A 189 21.86 -44.58 5.76
CA ILE A 189 21.15 -43.91 6.86
C ILE A 189 21.98 -42.73 7.34
N SER A 190 21.35 -41.55 7.41
CA SER A 190 22.01 -40.31 7.78
C SER A 190 21.30 -39.59 8.91
N LYS A 191 22.07 -38.95 9.78
CA LYS A 191 21.56 -38.01 10.78
C LYS A 191 21.22 -36.65 10.19
N THR A 192 21.66 -36.39 8.95
CA THR A 192 21.49 -35.08 8.27
C THR A 192 20.51 -35.18 7.12
N ILE A 193 19.79 -34.10 6.90
CA ILE A 193 18.94 -33.84 5.72
C ILE A 193 19.32 -32.52 5.09
N ASN A 194 19.15 -32.44 3.77
CA ASN A 194 19.39 -31.23 3.02
C ASN A 194 18.09 -30.44 2.83
N ILE A 195 18.15 -29.12 3.00
CA ILE A 195 17.11 -28.20 2.67
C ILE A 195 17.44 -27.56 1.32
N PHE A 196 16.47 -27.60 0.41
CA PHE A 196 16.65 -27.13 -0.96
C PHE A 196 15.83 -25.84 -1.19
N SER A 197 16.34 -24.95 -2.05
CA SER A 197 15.57 -23.80 -2.50
C SER A 197 14.43 -24.26 -3.43
N PRO A 198 13.17 -23.89 -3.17
CA PRO A 198 12.04 -24.18 -4.07
C PRO A 198 11.95 -23.21 -5.26
N ILE A 199 12.67 -22.09 -5.21
CA ILE A 199 12.64 -21.04 -6.22
C ILE A 199 14.05 -20.64 -6.68
N ASP A 200 14.12 -19.99 -7.81
CA ASP A 200 15.24 -19.15 -8.24
C ASP A 200 15.02 -17.74 -7.74
N GLY A 201 15.96 -17.16 -7.01
CA GLY A 201 15.77 -15.86 -6.39
C GLY A 201 16.87 -15.44 -5.43
N TYR A 202 16.53 -14.59 -4.48
CA TYR A 202 17.48 -14.00 -3.52
C TYR A 202 17.04 -14.25 -2.09
N VAL A 203 18.02 -14.39 -1.20
CA VAL A 203 17.78 -14.46 0.24
C VAL A 203 17.39 -13.08 0.76
N SER A 204 16.16 -12.95 1.24
CA SER A 204 15.67 -11.72 1.88
C SER A 204 16.08 -11.66 3.34
N LYS A 205 15.85 -12.75 4.10
CA LYS A 205 16.19 -12.85 5.52
C LYS A 205 16.73 -14.21 5.90
N VAL A 206 17.58 -14.21 6.93
CA VAL A 206 18.10 -15.40 7.61
C VAL A 206 17.72 -15.28 9.09
N ASN A 207 16.82 -16.14 9.56
CA ASN A 207 16.23 -16.06 10.91
C ASN A 207 16.80 -17.12 11.88
N VAL A 208 17.85 -17.80 11.46
CA VAL A 208 18.43 -18.93 12.20
C VAL A 208 19.96 -18.87 12.19
N ASN A 209 20.60 -19.40 13.24
CA ASN A 209 22.04 -19.54 13.36
C ASN A 209 22.43 -20.99 13.41
N ILE A 210 23.65 -21.33 12.95
CA ILE A 210 24.23 -22.68 13.07
C ILE A 210 24.23 -23.09 14.53
N GLY A 211 23.84 -24.37 14.80
CA GLY A 211 23.71 -24.94 16.14
C GLY A 211 22.38 -24.64 16.85
N LYS A 212 21.51 -23.80 16.28
CA LYS A 212 20.18 -23.55 16.85
C LYS A 212 19.24 -24.72 16.53
N TYR A 213 18.47 -25.14 17.52
CA TYR A 213 17.33 -26.03 17.32
C TYR A 213 16.16 -25.26 16.76
N VAL A 214 15.50 -25.74 15.72
CA VAL A 214 14.33 -25.17 15.10
C VAL A 214 13.16 -26.14 15.11
N ASN A 215 11.96 -25.60 15.31
CA ASN A 215 10.71 -26.34 15.27
C ASN A 215 10.06 -26.25 13.88
N PRO A 216 9.10 -27.11 13.55
CA PRO A 216 8.39 -27.05 12.25
C PRO A 216 7.69 -25.74 11.95
N THR A 217 7.35 -24.94 12.96
CA THR A 217 6.71 -23.64 12.82
C THR A 217 7.69 -22.49 12.59
N ASP A 218 8.99 -22.72 12.78
CA ASP A 218 10.00 -21.68 12.66
C ASP A 218 10.36 -21.47 11.18
N VAL A 219 10.37 -20.19 10.77
CA VAL A 219 10.85 -19.79 9.44
C VAL A 219 12.38 -19.60 9.52
N LEU A 220 13.12 -20.43 8.79
CA LEU A 220 14.58 -20.35 8.74
C LEU A 220 15.06 -19.24 7.82
N PHE A 221 14.53 -19.23 6.62
CA PHE A 221 14.92 -18.29 5.55
C PHE A 221 13.68 -17.72 4.87
N GLU A 222 13.79 -16.48 4.43
CA GLU A 222 12.84 -15.88 3.50
C GLU A 222 13.54 -15.67 2.16
N LEU A 223 12.98 -16.22 1.11
CA LEU A 223 13.47 -16.09 -0.27
C LEU A 223 12.51 -15.25 -1.07
N ILE A 224 13.03 -14.44 -1.98
CA ILE A 224 12.26 -13.55 -2.82
C ILE A 224 12.68 -13.68 -4.27
N ASN A 225 11.71 -13.76 -5.17
CA ASN A 225 11.95 -13.64 -6.60
C ASN A 225 11.48 -12.27 -7.07
N PRO A 226 12.39 -11.33 -7.38
CA PRO A 226 12.03 -9.97 -7.78
C PRO A 226 11.68 -9.84 -9.27
N SER A 227 11.47 -10.93 -10.00
CA SER A 227 11.14 -10.87 -11.44
C SER A 227 9.76 -10.28 -11.74
N ASP A 228 8.87 -10.26 -10.74
CA ASP A 228 7.51 -9.74 -10.85
C ASP A 228 7.23 -8.83 -9.65
N ILE A 229 7.73 -7.61 -9.75
CA ILE A 229 7.51 -6.56 -8.74
C ILE A 229 6.32 -5.69 -9.13
N HIS A 230 5.55 -5.29 -8.13
CA HIS A 230 4.42 -4.40 -8.28
C HIS A 230 4.64 -3.13 -7.44
N LEU A 231 4.02 -2.03 -7.84
CA LEU A 231 3.93 -0.85 -7.01
C LEU A 231 2.62 -0.89 -6.25
N ALA A 232 2.69 -0.98 -4.93
CA ALA A 232 1.54 -0.91 -4.03
C ALA A 232 1.39 0.54 -3.54
N LEU A 233 0.41 1.27 -4.10
CA LEU A 233 0.08 2.64 -3.72
C LEU A 233 -0.92 2.65 -2.57
N THR A 234 -0.71 3.56 -1.62
CA THR A 234 -1.64 3.81 -0.51
C THR A 234 -2.57 4.96 -0.90
N ILE A 235 -3.85 4.67 -1.06
CA ILE A 235 -4.88 5.62 -1.50
C ILE A 235 -5.91 5.80 -0.38
N PHE A 236 -6.24 7.06 -0.06
CA PHE A 236 -7.26 7.37 0.94
C PHE A 236 -8.68 7.36 0.37
N GLU A 237 -9.67 7.16 1.24
CA GLU A 237 -11.09 7.02 0.91
C GLU A 237 -11.61 8.11 -0.05
N ASN A 238 -11.18 9.37 0.14
CA ASN A 238 -11.66 10.51 -0.65
C ASN A 238 -11.23 10.46 -2.13
N ASP A 239 -10.16 9.73 -2.45
CA ASP A 239 -9.57 9.72 -3.79
C ASP A 239 -9.85 8.43 -4.56
N ILE A 240 -10.34 7.39 -3.88
CA ILE A 240 -10.55 6.06 -4.49
C ILE A 240 -11.51 6.10 -5.70
N ASN A 241 -12.57 6.91 -5.61
CA ASN A 241 -13.59 7.03 -6.67
C ASN A 241 -13.06 7.72 -7.94
N LYS A 242 -11.89 8.35 -7.86
CA LYS A 242 -11.23 9.01 -8.99
C LYS A 242 -10.39 8.05 -9.82
N LEU A 243 -10.15 6.82 -9.31
CA LEU A 243 -9.26 5.84 -9.90
C LEU A 243 -10.02 4.76 -10.67
N SER A 244 -9.37 4.21 -11.69
CA SER A 244 -9.90 3.13 -12.51
C SER A 244 -8.80 2.13 -12.87
N ILE A 245 -9.16 0.85 -12.98
CA ILE A 245 -8.26 -0.17 -13.51
C ILE A 245 -7.91 0.17 -14.96
N GLY A 246 -6.64 -0.03 -15.35
CA GLY A 246 -6.12 0.34 -16.65
C GLY A 246 -5.63 1.79 -16.74
N GLN A 247 -5.72 2.55 -15.65
CA GLN A 247 -5.26 3.94 -15.62
C GLN A 247 -3.73 4.00 -15.53
N GLN A 248 -3.14 4.84 -16.39
CA GLN A 248 -1.70 5.07 -16.44
C GLN A 248 -1.26 6.05 -15.35
N LEU A 249 -0.05 5.87 -14.86
CA LEU A 249 0.58 6.74 -13.89
C LEU A 249 2.10 6.77 -14.06
N LEU A 250 2.72 7.78 -13.49
CA LEU A 250 4.17 7.94 -13.47
C LEU A 250 4.68 7.79 -12.04
N ALA A 251 5.46 6.75 -11.79
CA ALA A 251 6.11 6.53 -10.51
C ALA A 251 7.57 7.00 -10.52
N TYR A 252 8.07 7.50 -9.40
CA TYR A 252 9.46 7.94 -9.26
C TYR A 252 9.95 7.82 -7.82
N ASN A 253 11.26 7.67 -7.69
CA ASN A 253 11.92 7.64 -6.39
C ASN A 253 12.47 9.03 -6.03
N ASN A 254 12.37 9.43 -4.77
CA ASN A 254 12.87 10.73 -4.28
C ASN A 254 14.36 10.97 -4.54
N GLN A 255 15.19 9.92 -4.57
CA GLN A 255 16.62 10.04 -4.83
C GLN A 255 16.96 10.32 -6.30
N LYS A 256 16.11 9.89 -7.22
CA LYS A 256 16.26 10.07 -8.67
C LYS A 256 14.93 10.52 -9.28
N SER A 257 14.47 11.70 -8.86
CA SER A 257 13.18 12.27 -9.33
C SER A 257 13.12 12.51 -10.85
N SER A 258 14.28 12.57 -11.51
CA SER A 258 14.37 12.70 -12.97
C SER A 258 14.02 11.41 -13.73
N LYS A 259 14.12 10.23 -13.08
CA LYS A 259 13.74 8.96 -13.70
C LYS A 259 12.33 8.60 -13.31
N LYS A 260 11.40 8.70 -14.26
CA LYS A 260 10.01 8.32 -14.10
C LYS A 260 9.77 6.95 -14.74
N TYR A 261 9.01 6.10 -14.06
CA TYR A 261 8.61 4.78 -14.48
C TYR A 261 7.12 4.80 -14.82
N LYS A 262 6.78 4.34 -16.00
CA LYS A 262 5.39 4.17 -16.39
C LYS A 262 4.81 2.94 -15.71
N CYS A 263 3.64 3.11 -15.12
CA CYS A 263 2.91 2.04 -14.46
C CYS A 263 1.43 2.11 -14.84
N GLU A 264 0.75 0.99 -14.69
CA GLU A 264 -0.68 0.85 -14.93
C GLU A 264 -1.36 0.26 -13.68
N ILE A 265 -2.51 0.80 -13.30
CA ILE A 265 -3.33 0.26 -12.22
C ILE A 265 -3.95 -1.06 -12.65
N ILE A 266 -3.55 -2.16 -12.02
CA ILE A 266 -4.07 -3.50 -12.33
C ILE A 266 -5.13 -3.97 -11.34
N LEU A 267 -5.06 -3.50 -10.08
CA LEU A 267 -5.98 -3.91 -9.04
C LEU A 267 -6.20 -2.78 -8.03
N ILE A 268 -7.47 -2.57 -7.69
CA ILE A 268 -7.88 -1.69 -6.60
C ILE A 268 -8.45 -2.58 -5.50
N GLY A 269 -7.87 -2.53 -4.31
CA GLY A 269 -8.34 -3.25 -3.13
C GLY A 269 -9.84 -3.01 -2.88
N LYS A 270 -10.46 -3.84 -2.03
CA LYS A 270 -11.88 -3.72 -1.69
C LYS A 270 -12.13 -3.61 -0.19
N ASP A 271 -11.04 -3.51 0.58
CA ASP A 271 -11.08 -3.43 2.03
C ASP A 271 -10.21 -2.27 2.50
N PHE A 272 -10.76 -1.43 3.37
CA PHE A 272 -10.06 -0.29 3.95
C PHE A 272 -9.32 -0.72 5.22
N GLY A 273 -8.07 -0.33 5.32
CA GLY A 273 -7.30 -0.45 6.54
C GLY A 273 -7.85 0.43 7.69
N SER A 274 -7.28 0.26 8.87
CA SER A 274 -7.64 1.05 10.06
C SER A 274 -7.36 2.55 9.91
N ASP A 275 -6.50 2.92 8.99
CA ASP A 275 -6.12 4.29 8.62
C ASP A 275 -6.98 4.89 7.49
N LYS A 276 -8.07 4.20 7.09
CA LYS A 276 -8.96 4.55 5.99
C LYS A 276 -8.24 4.63 4.63
N SER A 277 -7.16 3.91 4.48
CA SER A 277 -6.46 3.74 3.21
C SER A 277 -6.78 2.38 2.59
N ILE A 278 -6.54 2.29 1.29
CA ILE A 278 -6.67 1.08 0.50
C ILE A 278 -5.43 0.91 -0.36
N ASN A 279 -5.01 -0.33 -0.58
CA ASN A 279 -3.89 -0.63 -1.48
C ASN A 279 -4.38 -0.72 -2.92
N VAL A 280 -3.68 0.00 -3.79
CA VAL A 280 -3.85 -0.06 -5.25
C VAL A 280 -2.58 -0.62 -5.85
N HIS A 281 -2.68 -1.77 -6.52
CA HIS A 281 -1.54 -2.44 -7.14
C HIS A 281 -1.40 -1.99 -8.58
N CYS A 282 -0.17 -1.59 -8.92
CA CYS A 282 0.20 -1.13 -10.24
C CYS A 282 1.34 -1.98 -10.79
N HIS A 283 1.29 -2.28 -12.07
CA HIS A 283 2.34 -2.98 -12.78
C HIS A 283 3.26 -1.98 -13.47
N PHE A 284 4.58 -2.23 -13.43
CA PHE A 284 5.55 -1.45 -14.19
C PHE A 284 5.55 -1.90 -15.66
N GLU A 285 5.46 -0.97 -16.62
CA GLU A 285 5.54 -1.32 -18.03
C GLU A 285 6.91 -1.91 -18.41
N GLU A 286 7.96 -1.43 -17.77
CA GLU A 286 9.33 -1.89 -17.98
C GLU A 286 9.95 -2.34 -16.65
N TYR A 287 10.51 -3.55 -16.64
CA TYR A 287 11.24 -4.07 -15.48
C TYR A 287 12.62 -3.42 -15.37
N ASP A 288 12.89 -2.82 -14.21
CA ASP A 288 14.19 -2.27 -13.86
C ASP A 288 14.79 -3.01 -12.66
N LYS A 289 15.91 -3.69 -12.85
CA LYS A 289 16.64 -4.44 -11.80
C LYS A 289 17.10 -3.58 -10.61
N THR A 290 17.09 -2.25 -10.78
CA THR A 290 17.45 -1.32 -9.68
C THR A 290 16.29 -1.07 -8.72
N LEU A 291 15.08 -1.46 -9.09
CA LEU A 291 13.89 -1.40 -8.26
C LEU A 291 13.88 -2.62 -7.33
N LEU A 292 13.99 -2.37 -6.03
CA LEU A 292 14.03 -3.43 -5.02
C LEU A 292 12.75 -3.41 -4.18
N PRO A 293 12.22 -4.57 -3.81
CA PRO A 293 11.10 -4.67 -2.88
C PRO A 293 11.37 -3.90 -1.58
N GLY A 294 10.34 -3.22 -1.07
CA GLY A 294 10.44 -2.34 0.08
C GLY A 294 10.89 -0.91 -0.22
N MET A 295 11.28 -0.58 -1.47
CA MET A 295 11.61 0.79 -1.84
C MET A 295 10.38 1.69 -1.82
N PHE A 296 10.53 2.89 -1.26
CA PHE A 296 9.51 3.95 -1.31
C PHE A 296 9.47 4.59 -2.68
N MET A 297 8.25 4.76 -3.21
CA MET A 297 7.97 5.42 -4.48
C MET A 297 6.88 6.47 -4.30
N ASN A 298 6.99 7.56 -5.06
CA ASN A 298 5.88 8.49 -5.28
C ASN A 298 5.26 8.18 -6.64
N ALA A 299 3.99 8.50 -6.79
CA ALA A 299 3.29 8.36 -8.05
C ALA A 299 2.43 9.59 -8.36
N GLU A 300 2.41 9.97 -9.61
CA GLU A 300 1.56 11.00 -10.20
C GLU A 300 0.56 10.31 -11.11
N ILE A 301 -0.71 10.35 -10.73
CA ILE A 301 -1.83 9.75 -11.45
C ILE A 301 -2.58 10.88 -12.14
N GLU A 302 -2.64 10.87 -13.45
CA GLU A 302 -3.47 11.81 -14.20
C GLU A 302 -4.94 11.39 -14.06
N LEU A 303 -5.74 12.26 -13.47
CA LEU A 303 -7.17 12.05 -13.35
C LEU A 303 -7.85 12.54 -14.63
N LYS A 304 -9.10 12.15 -14.81
CA LYS A 304 -9.88 12.64 -15.98
C LYS A 304 -9.94 14.14 -15.95
N SER A 305 -9.59 14.77 -17.07
CA SER A 305 -9.72 16.19 -17.24
C SER A 305 -11.18 16.62 -17.05
N LYS A 306 -11.37 17.73 -16.35
CA LYS A 306 -12.67 18.35 -16.12
C LYS A 306 -12.68 19.71 -16.82
N LYS A 307 -13.76 20.00 -17.53
CA LYS A 307 -14.00 21.36 -18.00
C LYS A 307 -14.28 22.26 -16.80
N SER A 308 -13.42 23.22 -16.59
CA SER A 308 -13.49 24.16 -15.48
C SER A 308 -13.29 25.57 -15.99
N ASN A 309 -13.91 26.55 -15.29
CA ASN A 309 -13.65 27.96 -15.55
C ASN A 309 -12.24 28.29 -15.12
N ALA A 310 -11.44 28.77 -16.03
CA ALA A 310 -10.03 29.06 -15.81
C ALA A 310 -9.71 30.51 -16.21
N LEU A 311 -8.73 31.08 -15.53
CA LEU A 311 -8.12 32.36 -15.88
C LEU A 311 -6.59 32.18 -16.02
N PRO A 312 -5.94 33.06 -16.80
CA PRO A 312 -4.49 33.12 -16.80
C PRO A 312 -3.96 33.31 -15.37
N THR A 313 -2.97 32.54 -14.96
CA THR A 313 -2.43 32.57 -13.57
C THR A 313 -2.03 34.02 -13.13
N LYS A 314 -1.60 34.85 -14.07
CA LYS A 314 -1.26 36.26 -13.82
C LYS A 314 -2.45 37.18 -13.50
N SER A 315 -3.69 36.68 -13.66
CA SER A 315 -4.93 37.41 -13.29
C SER A 315 -5.20 37.35 -11.79
N ILE A 316 -4.52 36.44 -11.08
CA ILE A 316 -4.75 36.12 -9.68
C ILE A 316 -3.72 36.87 -8.84
N VAL A 317 -4.19 37.49 -7.77
CA VAL A 317 -3.34 38.15 -6.78
C VAL A 317 -3.59 37.53 -5.42
N SER A 318 -2.50 37.33 -4.66
CA SER A 318 -2.59 36.85 -3.29
C SER A 318 -2.36 38.01 -2.32
N PHE A 319 -3.24 38.15 -1.36
CA PHE A 319 -3.16 39.15 -0.32
C PHE A 319 -3.67 38.61 1.01
N GLU A 320 -2.94 38.81 2.11
CA GLU A 320 -3.26 38.32 3.46
C GLU A 320 -3.63 36.83 3.54
N GLY A 321 -2.95 36.00 2.74
CA GLY A 321 -3.18 34.56 2.72
C GLY A 321 -4.40 34.09 1.95
N LYS A 322 -5.10 34.99 1.25
CA LYS A 322 -6.24 34.72 0.38
C LYS A 322 -5.92 35.07 -1.07
N ASN A 323 -6.70 34.51 -1.98
CA ASN A 323 -6.54 34.75 -3.42
C ASN A 323 -7.71 35.54 -3.96
N TYR A 324 -7.40 36.48 -4.84
CA TYR A 324 -8.39 37.42 -5.39
C TYR A 324 -8.22 37.56 -6.88
N ILE A 325 -9.33 37.94 -7.51
CA ILE A 325 -9.40 38.45 -8.89
C ILE A 325 -10.03 39.83 -8.88
N PHE A 326 -9.81 40.60 -9.93
CA PHE A 326 -10.50 41.88 -10.12
C PHE A 326 -11.57 41.75 -11.18
N VAL A 327 -12.81 42.11 -10.83
CA VAL A 327 -13.97 42.11 -11.71
C VAL A 327 -14.25 43.54 -12.13
N LEU A 328 -14.42 43.77 -13.44
CA LEU A 328 -14.80 45.05 -13.99
C LEU A 328 -16.30 45.24 -13.78
N GLU A 329 -16.65 46.24 -13.00
CA GLU A 329 -18.01 46.76 -12.85
C GLU A 329 -18.29 47.94 -13.85
N GLN A 330 -19.36 48.69 -13.63
CA GLN A 330 -19.68 49.87 -14.43
C GLN A 330 -18.64 50.98 -14.20
N ASP A 331 -18.47 51.86 -15.17
CA ASP A 331 -17.64 53.08 -15.10
C ASP A 331 -16.15 52.85 -14.72
N LYS A 332 -15.53 51.76 -15.21
CA LYS A 332 -14.09 51.47 -14.94
C LYS A 332 -13.74 51.27 -13.47
N THR A 333 -14.70 50.82 -12.71
CA THR A 333 -14.54 50.38 -11.34
C THR A 333 -14.16 48.89 -11.33
N TYR A 334 -13.08 48.56 -10.64
CA TYR A 334 -12.59 47.18 -10.48
C TYR A 334 -12.85 46.76 -9.03
N ALA A 335 -13.66 45.72 -8.85
CA ALA A 335 -13.94 45.14 -7.55
C ALA A 335 -13.00 43.96 -7.29
N MET A 336 -12.36 43.93 -6.14
CA MET A 336 -11.53 42.81 -5.68
C MET A 336 -12.43 41.75 -5.07
N GLU A 337 -12.41 40.55 -5.64
CA GLU A 337 -13.27 39.42 -5.26
C GLU A 337 -12.47 38.20 -4.86
N GLU A 338 -12.78 37.61 -3.71
CA GLU A 338 -12.13 36.44 -3.20
C GLU A 338 -12.52 35.22 -4.02
N VAL A 339 -11.51 34.37 -4.32
CA VAL A 339 -11.69 33.16 -5.12
C VAL A 339 -10.98 31.97 -4.51
N ILE A 340 -11.53 30.78 -4.76
CA ILE A 340 -10.89 29.53 -4.45
C ILE A 340 -10.15 29.06 -5.71
N LEU A 341 -8.86 28.77 -5.57
CA LEU A 341 -8.05 28.25 -6.66
C LEU A 341 -8.16 26.73 -6.72
N GLY A 342 -8.29 26.19 -7.92
CA GLY A 342 -8.14 24.80 -8.24
C GLY A 342 -6.77 24.50 -8.85
N ASN A 343 -6.73 23.53 -9.78
CA ASN A 343 -5.51 23.10 -10.45
C ASN A 343 -5.02 24.14 -11.46
N THR A 344 -3.70 24.13 -11.68
CA THR A 344 -3.06 25.01 -12.68
C THR A 344 -2.41 24.14 -13.75
N GLU A 345 -2.75 24.42 -15.00
CA GLU A 345 -2.20 23.75 -16.18
C GLU A 345 -1.97 24.74 -17.31
N ASN A 346 -0.83 24.63 -18.00
CA ASN A 346 -0.48 25.46 -19.17
C ASN A 346 -0.64 26.99 -18.95
N GLY A 347 -0.37 27.49 -17.73
CA GLY A 347 -0.46 28.90 -17.40
C GLY A 347 -1.88 29.40 -17.12
N PHE A 348 -2.85 28.51 -17.02
CA PHE A 348 -4.22 28.77 -16.58
C PHE A 348 -4.48 28.09 -15.25
N THR A 349 -5.21 28.79 -14.38
CA THR A 349 -5.63 28.27 -13.07
C THR A 349 -7.14 28.17 -13.02
N GLU A 350 -7.63 27.02 -12.56
CA GLU A 350 -9.06 26.81 -12.28
C GLU A 350 -9.50 27.74 -11.15
N ILE A 351 -10.65 28.40 -11.33
CA ILE A 351 -11.19 29.38 -10.40
C ILE A 351 -12.63 29.04 -10.04
N SER A 352 -12.89 29.07 -8.75
CA SER A 352 -14.24 29.01 -8.21
C SER A 352 -14.51 30.30 -7.43
N PRO A 353 -15.31 31.25 -7.98
CA PRO A 353 -15.70 32.46 -7.27
C PRO A 353 -16.51 32.11 -6.02
N ILE A 354 -16.24 32.81 -4.90
CA ILE A 354 -17.05 32.70 -3.69
C ILE A 354 -18.37 33.49 -3.84
N ASN A 355 -18.30 34.62 -4.51
CA ASN A 355 -19.47 35.46 -4.81
C ASN A 355 -20.27 34.87 -5.98
N GLN A 356 -21.51 34.46 -5.73
CA GLN A 356 -22.42 33.88 -6.74
C GLN A 356 -22.84 34.87 -7.85
N GLY A 357 -22.60 36.17 -7.67
CA GLY A 357 -22.85 37.20 -8.69
C GLY A 357 -21.86 37.19 -9.86
N ILE A 358 -20.71 36.51 -9.69
CA ILE A 358 -19.68 36.42 -10.71
C ILE A 358 -19.94 35.15 -11.54
N ASN A 359 -20.14 35.35 -12.83
CA ASN A 359 -20.48 34.32 -13.79
C ASN A 359 -19.63 34.42 -15.07
N ASN A 360 -19.83 33.51 -16.00
CA ASN A 360 -19.07 33.42 -17.26
C ASN A 360 -19.26 34.70 -18.16
N SER A 361 -20.20 35.56 -17.84
CA SER A 361 -20.43 36.85 -18.58
C SER A 361 -19.65 38.02 -17.97
N SER A 362 -19.13 37.88 -16.75
CA SER A 362 -18.37 38.89 -16.04
C SER A 362 -17.04 39.17 -16.74
N TYR A 363 -16.68 40.47 -16.84
CA TYR A 363 -15.36 40.86 -17.33
C TYR A 363 -14.36 40.91 -16.18
N ILE A 364 -13.26 40.18 -16.31
CA ILE A 364 -12.26 40.00 -15.29
C ILE A 364 -10.92 40.51 -15.80
N VAL A 365 -10.13 41.09 -14.94
CA VAL A 365 -8.76 41.51 -15.28
C VAL A 365 -7.88 40.30 -15.53
N THR A 366 -7.42 40.16 -16.78
CA THR A 366 -6.56 39.05 -17.22
C THR A 366 -5.09 39.44 -17.23
N ASP A 367 -4.77 40.74 -17.17
CA ASP A 367 -3.40 41.25 -17.09
C ASP A 367 -3.39 42.55 -16.27
N GLY A 368 -2.35 42.78 -15.47
CA GLY A 368 -2.21 43.98 -14.64
C GLY A 368 -2.94 43.94 -13.29
N ALA A 369 -3.43 42.79 -12.85
CA ALA A 369 -4.13 42.61 -11.57
C ALA A 369 -3.29 43.06 -10.36
N TYR A 370 -1.99 42.82 -10.38
CA TYR A 370 -1.08 43.26 -9.32
C TYR A 370 -1.00 44.79 -9.20
N ASN A 371 -1.03 45.49 -10.32
CA ASN A 371 -1.01 46.96 -10.31
C ASN A 371 -2.28 47.55 -9.66
N LEU A 372 -3.44 46.87 -9.87
CA LEU A 372 -4.69 47.25 -9.18
C LEU A 372 -4.60 47.05 -7.68
N LEU A 373 -4.04 45.91 -7.23
CA LEU A 373 -3.84 45.62 -5.81
C LEU A 373 -2.95 46.68 -5.15
N MET A 374 -1.81 47.01 -5.77
CA MET A 374 -0.92 48.02 -5.25
C MET A 374 -1.60 49.42 -5.15
N LYS A 375 -2.37 49.81 -6.16
CA LYS A 375 -3.09 51.08 -6.13
C LYS A 375 -4.18 51.13 -5.06
N MET A 376 -4.87 50.01 -4.87
CA MET A 376 -5.92 49.90 -3.85
C MET A 376 -5.32 50.09 -2.45
N LYS A 377 -4.18 49.47 -2.19
CA LYS A 377 -3.52 49.54 -0.88
C LYS A 377 -2.88 50.92 -0.61
N ASN A 378 -2.30 51.54 -1.62
CA ASN A 378 -1.77 52.90 -1.47
C ASN A 378 -2.89 53.94 -1.16
N ASN A 379 -4.13 53.74 -1.63
CA ASN A 379 -5.26 54.61 -1.32
C ASN A 379 -5.85 54.38 0.09
N GLU A 380 -5.52 53.30 0.75
CA GLU A 380 -5.90 53.03 2.16
C GLU A 380 -4.94 53.67 3.18
N GLU A 381 -3.73 54.07 2.75
CA GLU A 381 -2.72 54.71 3.59
C GLU A 381 -2.73 56.25 3.53
N GLU A 382 -3.49 56.87 2.62
CA GLU A 382 -3.76 58.31 2.56
C GLU A 382 -5.10 58.63 3.24
#